data_6dc4233e0f2a9f27ae6821d4a2c430e9
#
_entry.id   6dc4233e0f2a9f27ae6821d4a2c430e9
#
_cell.length_a   1.000
_cell.length_b   1.000
_cell.length_c   1.000
_cell.angle_alpha   90.00
_cell.angle_beta   90.00
_cell.angle_gamma   90.00
#
_symmetry.space_group_name_H-M   'P 1'
#
loop_
_entity.id
_entity.type
_entity.pdbx_description
1 polymer ?
#
loop_
_entity_poly.entity_id
_entity_poly.type
_entity_poly.pdbx_seq_one_letter_code
_entity_poly.pdbx_strand_id
1 'polypeptide(L)'
;YGSGDPYEPGATPIGFYEGLTNTSLDASSFFQLQDLAGNMIEWCQDWYSETAYTDHSYSDNPAGPVSGEAKVARGGGWQSDAVDCNNRVRKEFAPTLAHETIGFRTVVSAEAFLTYWRTQ
;
A
#
# COMPACT_ATOMS: atom_id res chain seq x y z
N TYR A 1 -14.08 -3.42 -11.87
CA TYR A 1 -13.12 -3.92 -12.84
C TYR A 1 -13.82 -3.87 -14.21
N GLY A 2 -13.31 -3.05 -15.12
CA GLY A 2 -13.91 -2.87 -16.42
C GLY A 2 -13.47 -3.96 -17.38
N SER A 3 -14.43 -4.50 -18.12
CA SER A 3 -14.15 -5.34 -19.29
C SER A 3 -13.23 -4.58 -20.25
N GLY A 4 -11.97 -4.94 -20.31
CA GLY A 4 -10.99 -4.31 -21.18
C GLY A 4 -9.62 -4.12 -20.54
N ASP A 5 -9.42 -4.52 -19.28
CA ASP A 5 -8.10 -4.60 -18.70
C ASP A 5 -7.35 -5.81 -19.30
N PRO A 6 -6.27 -5.58 -20.06
CA PRO A 6 -5.52 -6.66 -20.70
C PRO A 6 -4.76 -7.55 -19.70
N TYR A 7 -4.73 -7.19 -18.43
CA TYR A 7 -4.02 -7.89 -17.36
C TYR A 7 -4.95 -8.71 -16.46
N GLU A 8 -6.27 -8.76 -16.73
CA GLU A 8 -7.17 -9.60 -15.96
C GLU A 8 -7.03 -11.11 -16.32
N PRO A 9 -7.02 -12.01 -15.31
CA PRO A 9 -6.90 -11.72 -13.89
C PRO A 9 -5.43 -11.59 -13.48
N GLY A 10 -5.03 -10.45 -12.93
CA GLY A 10 -3.66 -10.25 -12.46
C GLY A 10 -3.35 -8.83 -12.03
N ALA A 11 -2.12 -8.64 -11.59
CA ALA A 11 -1.61 -7.31 -11.27
C ALA A 11 -1.25 -6.55 -12.55
N THR A 12 -1.52 -5.27 -12.57
CA THR A 12 -1.12 -4.38 -13.67
C THR A 12 0.29 -3.82 -13.47
N PRO A 13 0.97 -3.38 -14.54
CA PRO A 13 2.17 -2.57 -14.39
C PRO A 13 1.91 -1.32 -13.54
N ILE A 14 2.92 -0.88 -12.81
CA ILE A 14 2.86 0.33 -11.99
C ILE A 14 2.44 1.51 -12.85
N GLY A 15 1.48 2.32 -12.36
CA GLY A 15 1.00 3.50 -13.06
C GLY A 15 0.07 3.23 -14.24
N PHE A 16 -0.38 2.01 -14.43
CA PHE A 16 -1.32 1.69 -15.52
C PHE A 16 -2.59 2.56 -15.48
N TYR A 17 -3.06 2.91 -14.28
CA TYR A 17 -4.23 3.73 -14.04
C TYR A 17 -3.93 5.23 -13.81
N GLU A 18 -2.80 5.74 -14.27
CA GLU A 18 -2.45 7.17 -14.10
C GLU A 18 -3.12 8.12 -15.11
N GLY A 19 -4.02 7.61 -15.95
CA GLY A 19 -4.80 8.41 -16.90
C GLY A 19 -4.04 8.89 -18.13
N LEU A 20 -2.72 8.78 -18.15
CA LEU A 20 -1.88 9.28 -19.25
C LEU A 20 -1.77 8.31 -20.44
N THR A 21 -1.93 7.02 -20.20
CA THR A 21 -1.66 5.96 -21.17
C THR A 21 -2.89 5.21 -21.64
N ASN A 22 -4.02 5.39 -20.96
CA ASN A 22 -5.29 4.78 -21.35
C ASN A 22 -6.47 5.72 -21.06
N THR A 23 -7.67 5.31 -21.42
CA THR A 23 -8.91 6.04 -21.15
C THR A 23 -9.40 5.91 -19.71
N SER A 24 -8.64 5.32 -18.82
CA SER A 24 -9.00 5.18 -17.41
C SER A 24 -8.92 6.53 -16.69
N LEU A 25 -9.68 6.64 -15.62
CA LEU A 25 -9.57 7.79 -14.72
C LEU A 25 -8.21 7.72 -14.02
N ASP A 26 -7.58 8.88 -13.84
CA ASP A 26 -6.37 9.01 -13.04
C ASP A 26 -6.64 8.56 -11.60
N ALA A 27 -5.97 7.50 -11.18
CA ALA A 27 -6.07 6.92 -9.85
C ALA A 27 -4.90 7.34 -8.93
N SER A 28 -4.10 8.32 -9.36
CA SER A 28 -3.03 8.86 -8.52
C SER A 28 -3.61 9.60 -7.31
N SER A 29 -2.92 9.50 -6.18
CA SER A 29 -3.28 10.26 -4.99
C SER A 29 -2.98 11.75 -5.16
N PHE A 30 -3.47 12.58 -4.23
CA PHE A 30 -3.12 14.01 -4.16
C PHE A 30 -1.58 14.25 -4.15
N PHE A 31 -0.82 13.30 -3.61
CA PHE A 31 0.64 13.36 -3.55
C PHE A 31 1.33 12.68 -4.74
N GLN A 32 0.59 12.40 -5.81
CA GLN A 32 1.11 11.72 -7.02
C GLN A 32 1.63 10.29 -6.75
N LEU A 33 1.11 9.64 -5.72
CA LEU A 33 1.39 8.23 -5.46
C LEU A 33 0.39 7.38 -6.25
N GLN A 34 0.89 6.44 -7.00
CA GLN A 34 0.13 5.54 -7.85
C GLN A 34 -0.21 4.22 -7.13
N ASP A 35 -1.27 3.57 -7.58
CA ASP A 35 -1.66 2.22 -7.15
C ASP A 35 -1.81 2.05 -5.62
N LEU A 36 -2.29 3.10 -4.90
CA LEU A 36 -2.55 3.03 -3.46
C LEU A 36 -3.83 2.24 -3.11
N ALA A 37 -4.70 2.03 -4.09
CA ALA A 37 -5.96 1.32 -3.94
C ALA A 37 -6.11 0.30 -5.08
N GLY A 38 -6.09 -0.97 -4.75
CA GLY A 38 -6.09 -2.05 -5.73
C GLY A 38 -4.69 -2.42 -6.20
N ASN A 39 -4.61 -3.13 -7.31
CA ASN A 39 -3.42 -3.72 -7.89
C ASN A 39 -2.78 -4.77 -6.95
N MET A 40 -1.97 -4.37 -6.00
CA MET A 40 -1.36 -5.25 -5.00
C MET A 40 -1.66 -4.77 -3.59
N ILE A 41 -1.98 -5.70 -2.69
CA ILE A 41 -1.98 -5.41 -1.25
C ILE A 41 -0.54 -5.12 -0.84
N GLU A 42 -0.29 -4.06 -0.07
CA GLU A 42 1.06 -3.66 0.29
C GLU A 42 1.37 -3.86 1.76
N TRP A 43 2.50 -4.52 2.03
CA TRP A 43 3.03 -4.64 3.38
C TRP A 43 3.33 -3.28 3.98
N CYS A 44 2.89 -3.08 5.23
CA CYS A 44 3.33 -1.99 6.08
C CYS A 44 4.42 -2.46 7.06
N GLN A 45 5.19 -1.50 7.56
CA GLN A 45 6.19 -1.77 8.58
C GLN A 45 5.56 -2.17 9.93
N ASP A 46 4.34 -1.69 10.18
CA ASP A 46 3.66 -1.84 11.47
C ASP A 46 3.28 -3.28 11.79
N TRP A 47 3.42 -3.66 13.05
CA TRP A 47 2.74 -4.82 13.58
C TRP A 47 1.24 -4.56 13.70
N TYR A 48 0.43 -5.58 13.43
CA TYR A 48 -1.01 -5.45 13.55
C TYR A 48 -1.45 -5.41 15.02
N SER A 49 -2.36 -4.52 15.33
CA SER A 49 -3.15 -4.51 16.57
C SER A 49 -4.56 -4.07 16.23
N GLU A 50 -5.55 -4.82 16.70
CA GLU A 50 -6.95 -4.47 16.53
C GLU A 50 -7.27 -3.13 17.19
N THR A 51 -6.63 -2.86 18.33
CA THR A 51 -6.86 -1.67 19.15
C THR A 51 -5.96 -0.47 18.79
N ALA A 52 -5.13 -0.57 17.75
CA ALA A 52 -4.14 0.45 17.41
C ALA A 52 -4.73 1.88 17.25
N TYR A 53 -6.00 2.00 16.88
CA TYR A 53 -6.66 3.31 16.75
C TYR A 53 -7.35 3.79 18.03
N THR A 54 -7.49 2.93 19.01
CA THR A 54 -8.10 3.23 20.32
C THR A 54 -7.08 3.33 21.44
N ASP A 55 -5.92 2.72 21.27
CA ASP A 55 -4.79 2.82 22.19
C ASP A 55 -4.07 4.15 21.98
N HIS A 56 -4.55 5.17 22.65
CA HIS A 56 -4.27 6.58 22.41
C HIS A 56 -2.91 7.09 22.89
N SER A 57 -1.88 6.40 22.66
CA SER A 57 -0.56 7.03 22.67
C SER A 57 -0.31 7.71 21.30
N TYR A 58 -1.13 8.70 20.95
CA TYR A 58 -0.90 9.48 19.74
C TYR A 58 0.43 10.21 19.86
N SER A 59 1.43 9.62 19.26
CA SER A 59 2.60 10.35 18.81
C SER A 59 2.35 10.77 17.35
N ASP A 60 2.91 11.88 16.94
CA ASP A 60 3.04 12.19 15.52
C ASP A 60 3.78 11.02 14.84
N ASN A 61 3.22 10.52 13.73
CA ASN A 61 3.75 9.37 12.99
C ASN A 61 3.88 8.08 13.83
N PRO A 62 2.78 7.51 14.31
CA PRO A 62 2.80 6.31 15.15
C PRO A 62 3.43 5.13 14.39
N ALA A 63 4.38 4.47 15.01
CA ALA A 63 5.07 3.30 14.45
C ALA A 63 4.33 1.97 14.70
N GLY A 64 3.16 2.01 15.34
CA GLY A 64 2.44 0.82 15.76
C GLY A 64 3.07 0.09 16.96
N PRO A 65 2.58 -1.10 17.31
CA PRO A 65 3.16 -1.91 18.37
C PRO A 65 4.63 -2.27 18.10
N VAL A 66 5.42 -2.40 19.16
CA VAL A 66 6.86 -2.77 19.06
C VAL A 66 7.05 -4.18 18.52
N SER A 67 6.08 -5.08 18.77
CA SER A 67 6.10 -6.47 18.31
C SER A 67 4.67 -6.98 18.12
N GLY A 68 4.52 -8.07 17.40
CA GLY A 68 3.24 -8.72 17.14
C GLY A 68 3.41 -10.04 16.40
N GLU A 69 2.32 -10.71 16.13
CA GLU A 69 2.29 -11.99 15.40
C GLU A 69 2.04 -11.78 13.90
N ALA A 70 1.38 -10.68 13.54
CA ALA A 70 1.02 -10.34 12.18
C ALA A 70 1.45 -8.91 11.81
N LYS A 71 1.74 -8.71 10.54
CA LYS A 71 2.02 -7.39 9.95
C LYS A 71 0.76 -6.80 9.31
N VAL A 72 0.67 -5.49 9.33
CA VAL A 72 -0.36 -4.77 8.59
C VAL A 72 -0.09 -4.84 7.10
N ALA A 73 -1.14 -5.00 6.31
CA ALA A 73 -1.14 -4.77 4.87
C ALA A 73 -2.35 -3.92 4.47
N ARG A 74 -2.22 -3.14 3.40
CA ARG A 74 -3.21 -2.14 2.99
C ARG A 74 -3.41 -2.09 1.49
N GLY A 75 -4.42 -1.34 1.08
CA GLY A 75 -4.67 -0.95 -0.30
C GLY A 75 -5.60 -1.87 -1.07
N GLY A 76 -5.77 -3.11 -0.61
CA GLY A 76 -6.43 -4.14 -1.44
C GLY A 76 -5.56 -4.54 -2.63
N GLY A 77 -5.89 -5.62 -3.27
CA GLY A 77 -5.22 -6.12 -4.46
C GLY A 77 -6.20 -6.51 -5.55
N TRP A 78 -5.71 -7.00 -6.67
CA TRP A 78 -6.52 -7.35 -7.83
C TRP A 78 -7.56 -8.45 -7.58
N GLN A 79 -7.41 -9.23 -6.51
CA GLN A 79 -8.42 -10.21 -6.05
C GLN A 79 -9.35 -9.68 -4.96
N SER A 80 -9.15 -8.45 -4.51
CA SER A 80 -9.94 -7.90 -3.41
C SER A 80 -11.27 -7.33 -3.89
N ASP A 81 -12.29 -7.39 -3.05
CA ASP A 81 -13.51 -6.64 -3.27
C ASP A 81 -13.25 -5.13 -3.19
N ALA A 82 -14.03 -4.32 -3.90
CA ALA A 82 -13.89 -2.88 -3.92
C ALA A 82 -13.96 -2.23 -2.52
N VAL A 83 -14.70 -2.84 -1.60
CA VAL A 83 -14.78 -2.39 -0.20
C VAL A 83 -13.45 -2.50 0.54
N ASP A 84 -12.58 -3.40 0.14
CA ASP A 84 -11.25 -3.60 0.70
C ASP A 84 -10.19 -2.65 0.09
N CYS A 85 -10.49 -2.10 -1.09
CA CYS A 85 -9.60 -1.18 -1.81
C CYS A 85 -9.76 0.26 -1.33
N ASN A 86 -9.61 0.50 -0.04
CA ASN A 86 -9.69 1.84 0.54
C ASN A 86 -8.64 2.06 1.64
N ASN A 87 -8.36 3.32 1.94
CA ASN A 87 -7.30 3.72 2.85
C ASN A 87 -7.58 3.46 4.35
N ARG A 88 -8.75 2.97 4.71
CA ARG A 88 -9.11 2.64 6.11
C ARG A 88 -8.90 1.18 6.43
N VAL A 89 -9.08 0.32 5.44
CA VAL A 89 -8.97 -1.14 5.64
C VAL A 89 -7.53 -1.51 5.94
N ARG A 90 -7.37 -2.29 7.00
CA ARG A 90 -6.13 -2.97 7.36
C ARG A 90 -6.38 -4.47 7.29
N LYS A 91 -5.54 -5.18 6.60
CA LYS A 91 -5.47 -6.64 6.66
C LYS A 91 -4.29 -7.03 7.55
N GLU A 92 -4.35 -8.23 8.10
CA GLU A 92 -3.27 -8.80 8.89
C GLU A 92 -2.79 -10.09 8.24
N PHE A 93 -1.49 -10.24 8.15
CA PHE A 93 -0.87 -11.45 7.61
C PHE A 93 0.38 -11.82 8.40
N ALA A 94 0.64 -13.13 8.50
CA ALA A 94 1.90 -13.60 9.05
C ALA A 94 3.08 -13.02 8.26
N PRO A 95 4.13 -12.52 8.90
CA PRO A 95 5.24 -11.85 8.22
C PRO A 95 6.03 -12.76 7.26
N THR A 96 5.81 -14.07 7.34
CA THR A 96 6.40 -15.06 6.45
C THR A 96 5.52 -15.42 5.25
N LEU A 97 4.32 -14.84 5.16
CA LEU A 97 3.42 -15.11 4.05
C LEU A 97 3.98 -14.51 2.74
N ALA A 98 4.12 -15.37 1.74
CA ALA A 98 4.34 -14.97 0.36
C ALA A 98 3.10 -15.32 -0.47
N HIS A 99 2.52 -14.35 -1.14
CA HIS A 99 1.32 -14.53 -1.95
C HIS A 99 1.36 -13.63 -3.19
N GLU A 100 0.79 -14.09 -4.28
CA GLU A 100 0.81 -13.40 -5.58
C GLU A 100 0.06 -12.06 -5.59
N THR A 101 -0.78 -11.78 -4.58
CA THR A 101 -1.54 -10.53 -4.45
C THR A 101 -0.89 -9.54 -3.50
N ILE A 102 0.25 -9.89 -2.89
CA ILE A 102 0.90 -9.06 -1.86
C ILE A 102 2.25 -8.57 -2.38
N GLY A 103 2.43 -7.26 -2.34
CA GLY A 103 3.66 -6.58 -2.69
C GLY A 103 4.12 -5.62 -1.59
N PHE A 104 4.99 -4.71 -1.94
CA PHE A 104 5.46 -3.65 -1.05
C PHE A 104 5.97 -2.47 -1.87
N ARG A 105 6.03 -1.31 -1.23
CA ARG A 105 6.78 -0.17 -1.74
C ARG A 105 7.83 0.27 -0.74
N THR A 106 8.95 0.78 -1.23
CA THR A 106 9.99 1.35 -0.38
C THR A 106 9.73 2.83 -0.17
N VAL A 107 10.13 3.30 1.01
CA VAL A 107 10.12 4.73 1.34
C VAL A 107 11.48 5.14 1.89
N VAL A 108 11.83 6.40 1.70
CA VAL A 108 13.04 7.00 2.25
C VAL A 108 12.66 8.33 2.88
N SER A 109 13.22 8.64 4.04
CA SER A 109 13.02 9.98 4.64
C SER A 109 13.66 11.07 3.77
N ALA A 110 13.07 12.25 3.77
CA ALA A 110 13.65 13.40 3.05
C ALA A 110 15.09 13.70 3.51
N GLU A 111 15.38 13.54 4.79
CA GLU A 111 16.72 13.74 5.34
C GLU A 111 17.72 12.72 4.79
N ALA A 112 17.37 11.43 4.78
CA ALA A 112 18.22 10.38 4.23
C ALA A 112 18.45 10.57 2.73
N PHE A 113 17.40 10.94 1.97
CA PHE A 113 17.49 11.25 0.56
C PHE A 113 18.42 12.42 0.29
N LEU A 114 18.27 13.54 1.00
CA LEU A 114 19.10 14.74 0.84
C LEU A 114 20.56 14.47 1.25
N THR A 115 20.78 13.65 2.26
CA THR A 115 22.13 13.26 2.68
C THR A 115 22.83 12.46 1.58
N TYR A 116 22.14 11.48 1.00
CA TYR A 116 22.69 10.70 -0.12
C TYR A 116 23.11 11.59 -1.30
N TRP A 117 22.24 12.52 -1.72
CA TRP A 117 22.53 13.39 -2.87
C TRP A 117 23.62 14.43 -2.60
N ARG A 118 23.86 14.82 -1.37
CA ARG A 118 24.94 15.74 -1.01
C ARG A 118 26.33 15.09 -0.96
N THR A 119 26.37 13.76 -0.96
CA THR A 119 27.62 12.98 -0.88
C THR A 119 28.08 12.44 -2.23
N GLN A 120 27.34 12.71 -3.31
CA GLN A 120 27.71 12.40 -4.70
C GLN A 120 28.40 13.61 -5.34
#